data_0a3c4585e7948441e7c32275d9c321ca
#
_entry.id   0a3c4585e7948441e7c32275d9c321ca
#
_cell.length_a   1.000
_cell.length_b   1.000
_cell.length_c   1.000
_cell.angle_alpha   90.00
_cell.angle_beta   90.00
_cell.angle_gamma   90.00
#
_symmetry.space_group_name_H-M   'P 1'
#
loop_
_entity.id
_entity.type
_entity.pdbx_description
1 polymer ?
#
loop_
_entity_poly.entity_id
_entity_poly.type
_entity_poly.pdbx_seq_one_letter_code
_entity_poly.pdbx_strand_id
1 'polypeptide(L)'
;MGFCIGGPMIWNLLKRAPKRIVAAVLAQPSGFRPEMPDLFYQNNIKRWGPALCARRPDVTMPMVDAFLSKMYRSNADFVFTVSRDFARACPTPLLVLPDDIPAHPYAVAMESALLAPNAQASFFPWKEPQDRIPLAVRHIRTFLRAHRPATAAP
;
A
#
# COMPACT_ATOMS: atom_id res chain seq x y z
N MET A 1 -2.72 8.08 4.23
CA MET A 1 -1.36 7.58 4.00
C MET A 1 -1.24 6.17 4.54
N GLY A 2 -0.59 5.27 3.81
CA GLY A 2 -0.36 3.88 4.22
C GLY A 2 1.05 3.43 3.92
N PHE A 3 1.67 2.73 4.88
CA PHE A 3 2.97 2.09 4.74
C PHE A 3 2.82 0.60 4.45
N CYS A 4 3.73 0.02 3.70
CA CYS A 4 3.82 -1.41 3.45
C CYS A 4 2.48 -1.96 2.94
N ILE A 5 1.86 -2.91 3.65
CA ILE A 5 0.51 -3.42 3.33
C ILE A 5 -0.58 -2.34 3.36
N GLY A 6 -0.33 -1.20 4.00
CA GLY A 6 -1.20 -0.03 3.93
C GLY A 6 -1.40 0.52 2.52
N GLY A 7 -0.43 0.33 1.62
CA GLY A 7 -0.59 0.66 0.19
C GLY A 7 -1.71 -0.14 -0.48
N PRO A 8 -1.66 -1.48 -0.50
CA PRO A 8 -2.77 -2.33 -0.94
C PRO A 8 -4.11 -2.02 -0.25
N MET A 9 -4.12 -1.71 1.04
CA MET A 9 -5.35 -1.32 1.75
C MET A 9 -5.93 0.00 1.21
N ILE A 10 -5.09 0.99 0.91
CA ILE A 10 -5.54 2.24 0.27
C ILE A 10 -6.17 1.96 -1.09
N TRP A 11 -5.55 1.15 -1.94
CA TRP A 11 -6.14 0.75 -3.22
C TRP A 11 -7.53 0.12 -3.05
N ASN A 12 -7.70 -0.74 -2.05
CA ASN A 12 -9.01 -1.33 -1.74
C ASN A 12 -10.02 -0.27 -1.26
N LEU A 13 -9.60 0.69 -0.45
CA LEU A 13 -10.45 1.81 -0.01
C LEU A 13 -10.86 2.70 -1.18
N LEU A 14 -9.95 3.00 -2.11
CA LEU A 14 -10.24 3.75 -3.33
C LEU A 14 -11.29 3.04 -4.21
N LYS A 15 -11.22 1.71 -4.29
CA LYS A 15 -12.22 0.90 -4.99
C LYS A 15 -13.60 0.92 -4.29
N ARG A 16 -13.63 0.87 -2.96
CA ARG A 16 -14.87 0.74 -2.19
C ARG A 16 -15.55 2.07 -1.87
N ALA A 17 -14.77 3.13 -1.70
CA ALA A 17 -15.28 4.43 -1.24
C ALA A 17 -14.53 5.60 -1.93
N PRO A 18 -14.49 5.66 -3.29
CA PRO A 18 -13.68 6.63 -4.03
C PRO A 18 -14.03 8.07 -3.67
N LYS A 19 -15.29 8.37 -3.41
CA LYS A 19 -15.76 9.74 -3.08
C LYS A 19 -15.31 10.25 -1.70
N ARG A 20 -14.80 9.36 -0.84
CA ARG A 20 -14.34 9.71 0.51
C ARG A 20 -12.86 10.01 0.61
N ILE A 21 -12.11 9.81 -0.48
CA ILE A 21 -10.66 9.94 -0.50
C ILE A 21 -10.28 10.96 -1.56
N VAL A 22 -9.80 12.10 -1.11
CA VAL A 22 -9.43 13.23 -1.99
C VAL A 22 -8.00 13.12 -2.53
N ALA A 23 -7.12 12.46 -1.80
CA ALA A 23 -5.75 12.15 -2.20
C ALA A 23 -5.20 11.03 -1.31
N ALA A 24 -4.20 10.30 -1.78
CA ALA A 24 -3.58 9.24 -0.98
C ALA A 24 -2.05 9.18 -1.14
N VAL A 25 -1.37 8.71 -0.10
CA VAL A 25 0.08 8.51 -0.09
C VAL A 25 0.38 7.04 0.18
N LEU A 26 1.07 6.41 -0.76
CA LEU A 26 1.52 5.02 -0.72
C LEU A 26 3.02 5.03 -0.38
N ALA A 27 3.37 4.84 0.89
CA ALA A 27 4.75 4.81 1.33
C ALA A 27 5.26 3.37 1.37
N GLN A 28 6.32 3.09 0.63
CA GLN A 28 6.89 1.76 0.49
C GLN A 28 5.82 0.67 0.33
N PRO A 29 4.93 0.76 -0.69
CA PRO A 29 3.80 -0.14 -0.80
C PRO A 29 4.26 -1.58 -1.00
N SER A 30 3.59 -2.51 -0.32
CA SER A 30 3.73 -3.94 -0.60
C SER A 30 3.08 -4.30 -1.93
N GLY A 31 3.55 -5.38 -2.54
CA GLY A 31 2.96 -5.93 -3.74
C GLY A 31 3.44 -7.34 -4.03
N PHE A 32 2.84 -7.95 -5.01
CA PHE A 32 3.15 -9.30 -5.44
C PHE A 32 4.51 -9.36 -6.14
N ARG A 33 5.27 -10.40 -5.85
CA ARG A 33 6.51 -10.74 -6.52
C ARG A 33 6.44 -12.16 -7.05
N PRO A 34 6.54 -12.36 -8.38
CA PRO A 34 6.53 -13.70 -8.97
C PRO A 34 7.63 -14.62 -8.44
N GLU A 35 8.80 -14.06 -8.10
CA GLU A 35 9.95 -14.81 -7.58
C GLU A 35 9.75 -15.26 -6.13
N MET A 36 8.82 -14.65 -5.41
CA MET A 36 8.52 -14.91 -3.99
C MET A 36 7.01 -14.87 -3.74
N PRO A 37 6.19 -15.69 -4.42
CA PRO A 37 4.75 -15.53 -4.48
C PRO A 37 4.06 -15.67 -3.11
N ASP A 38 4.61 -16.48 -2.23
CA ASP A 38 4.07 -16.75 -0.89
C ASP A 38 4.75 -15.94 0.24
N LEU A 39 5.62 -14.98 -0.06
CA LEU A 39 6.42 -14.27 0.93
C LEU A 39 5.59 -13.77 2.12
N PHE A 40 4.52 -13.04 1.86
CA PHE A 40 3.68 -12.46 2.91
C PHE A 40 2.89 -13.51 3.67
N TYR A 41 2.32 -14.47 2.96
CA TYR A 41 1.59 -15.55 3.59
C TYR A 41 2.50 -16.36 4.53
N GLN A 42 3.67 -16.81 4.06
CA GLN A 42 4.60 -17.60 4.84
C GLN A 42 5.14 -16.87 6.07
N ASN A 43 5.49 -15.59 5.92
CA ASN A 43 5.95 -14.80 7.05
C ASN A 43 4.87 -14.61 8.12
N ASN A 44 3.64 -14.37 7.69
CA ASN A 44 2.56 -14.10 8.63
C ASN A 44 2.02 -15.38 9.27
N ILE A 45 1.86 -16.49 8.52
CA ILE A 45 1.35 -17.73 9.09
C ILE A 45 2.31 -18.34 10.12
N LYS A 46 3.63 -18.14 9.93
CA LYS A 46 4.65 -18.67 10.84
C LYS A 46 4.95 -17.80 12.06
N ARG A 47 4.73 -16.50 11.97
CA ARG A 47 5.12 -15.54 13.02
C ARG A 47 3.95 -14.79 13.62
N TRP A 48 3.22 -14.05 12.79
CA TRP A 48 2.11 -13.22 13.27
C TRP A 48 0.92 -14.06 13.75
N GLY A 49 0.57 -15.11 13.03
CA GLY A 49 -0.57 -15.97 13.35
C GLY A 49 -0.47 -16.58 14.75
N PRO A 50 0.61 -17.33 15.09
CA PRO A 50 0.78 -17.87 16.43
C PRO A 50 0.78 -16.80 17.52
N ALA A 51 1.44 -15.66 17.29
CA ALA A 51 1.47 -14.57 18.26
C ALA A 51 0.08 -13.92 18.48
N LEU A 52 -0.73 -13.84 17.43
CA LEU A 52 -2.13 -13.37 17.52
C LEU A 52 -2.98 -14.37 18.33
N CYS A 53 -2.94 -15.66 17.98
CA CYS A 53 -3.70 -16.70 18.69
C CYS A 53 -3.34 -16.78 20.19
N ALA A 54 -2.08 -16.56 20.52
CA ALA A 54 -1.64 -16.54 21.93
C ALA A 54 -2.25 -15.35 22.73
N ARG A 55 -2.54 -14.23 22.07
CA ARG A 55 -3.15 -13.03 22.69
C ARG A 55 -4.68 -13.00 22.60
N ARG A 56 -5.26 -13.75 21.69
CA ARG A 56 -6.68 -13.73 21.37
C ARG A 56 -7.21 -15.18 21.32
N PRO A 57 -7.66 -15.72 22.46
CA PRO A 57 -8.18 -17.09 22.54
C PRO A 57 -9.37 -17.38 21.62
N ASP A 58 -10.08 -16.34 21.20
CA ASP A 58 -11.19 -16.39 20.24
C ASP A 58 -10.73 -16.52 18.77
N VAL A 59 -9.42 -16.35 18.49
CA VAL A 59 -8.82 -16.50 17.16
C VAL A 59 -8.06 -17.81 17.07
N THR A 60 -8.36 -18.61 16.05
CA THR A 60 -7.71 -19.91 15.81
C THR A 60 -6.77 -19.85 14.59
N MET A 61 -5.81 -20.77 14.52
CA MET A 61 -4.91 -20.86 13.35
C MET A 61 -5.64 -21.11 12.04
N PRO A 62 -6.71 -21.93 11.96
CA PRO A 62 -7.53 -22.02 10.75
C PRO A 62 -8.17 -20.68 10.32
N MET A 63 -8.61 -19.86 11.26
CA MET A 63 -9.14 -18.51 10.95
C MET A 63 -8.04 -17.60 10.38
N VAL A 64 -6.84 -17.66 10.97
CA VAL A 64 -5.66 -16.92 10.48
C VAL A 64 -5.29 -17.38 9.07
N ASP A 65 -5.25 -18.67 8.82
CA ASP A 65 -4.95 -19.24 7.50
C ASP A 65 -5.97 -18.78 6.45
N ALA A 66 -7.25 -18.89 6.74
CA ALA A 66 -8.32 -18.44 5.84
C ALA A 66 -8.19 -16.94 5.52
N PHE A 67 -7.92 -16.12 6.53
CA PHE A 67 -7.71 -14.66 6.36
C PHE A 67 -6.49 -14.35 5.48
N LEU A 68 -5.33 -14.95 5.77
CA LEU A 68 -4.09 -14.72 5.03
C LEU A 68 -4.17 -15.25 3.59
N SER A 69 -4.80 -16.39 3.38
CA SER A 69 -5.04 -16.97 2.06
C SER A 69 -5.92 -16.03 1.22
N LYS A 70 -6.98 -15.50 1.81
CA LYS A 70 -7.84 -14.51 1.15
C LYS A 70 -7.09 -13.22 0.84
N MET A 71 -6.22 -12.75 1.73
CA MET A 71 -5.47 -11.51 1.57
C MET A 71 -4.39 -11.60 0.48
N TYR A 72 -3.64 -12.70 0.43
CA TYR A 72 -2.41 -12.78 -0.37
C TYR A 72 -2.46 -13.77 -1.53
N ARG A 73 -3.35 -14.78 -1.48
CA ARG A 73 -3.40 -15.86 -2.47
C ARG A 73 -4.60 -15.78 -3.40
N SER A 74 -5.74 -15.24 -2.95
CA SER A 74 -6.94 -15.15 -3.80
C SER A 74 -6.77 -14.23 -5.00
N ASN A 75 -5.88 -13.23 -4.89
CA ASN A 75 -5.49 -12.34 -5.98
C ASN A 75 -3.97 -12.09 -5.89
N ALA A 76 -3.19 -13.14 -6.19
CA ALA A 76 -1.74 -13.11 -6.15
C ALA A 76 -1.18 -12.39 -7.38
N ASP A 77 -1.44 -11.09 -7.47
CA ASP A 77 -1.00 -10.21 -8.56
C ASP A 77 -0.91 -8.76 -8.07
N PHE A 78 -0.10 -7.94 -8.72
CA PHE A 78 0.06 -6.49 -8.56
C PHE A 78 0.11 -6.07 -7.08
N VAL A 79 -0.97 -5.45 -6.58
CA VAL A 79 -1.11 -4.98 -5.20
C VAL A 79 -2.11 -5.79 -4.38
N PHE A 80 -2.42 -7.01 -4.77
CA PHE A 80 -3.36 -7.96 -4.14
C PHE A 80 -4.83 -7.55 -4.12
N THR A 81 -5.16 -6.27 -4.21
CA THR A 81 -6.51 -5.75 -3.88
C THR A 81 -7.26 -5.19 -5.07
N VAL A 82 -6.57 -4.72 -6.08
CA VAL A 82 -7.15 -4.16 -7.30
C VAL A 82 -6.40 -4.63 -8.54
N SER A 83 -7.06 -4.58 -9.69
CA SER A 83 -6.43 -4.85 -10.98
C SER A 83 -5.68 -3.63 -11.51
N ARG A 84 -4.80 -3.85 -12.49
CA ARG A 84 -4.14 -2.79 -13.24
C ARG A 84 -5.12 -1.87 -13.97
N ASP A 85 -6.22 -2.43 -14.49
CA ASP A 85 -7.25 -1.63 -15.14
C ASP A 85 -7.96 -0.69 -14.18
N PHE A 86 -8.22 -1.15 -12.96
CA PHE A 86 -8.71 -0.26 -11.91
C PHE A 86 -7.71 0.87 -11.62
N ALA A 87 -6.42 0.56 -11.52
CA ALA A 87 -5.40 1.58 -11.28
C ALA A 87 -5.34 2.61 -12.43
N ARG A 88 -5.45 2.18 -13.69
CA ARG A 88 -5.51 3.08 -14.86
C ARG A 88 -6.74 3.98 -14.86
N ALA A 89 -7.85 3.51 -14.34
CA ALA A 89 -9.09 4.28 -14.28
C ALA A 89 -9.23 5.12 -12.99
N CYS A 90 -8.30 5.01 -12.03
CA CYS A 90 -8.40 5.67 -10.74
C CYS A 90 -8.07 7.16 -10.84
N PRO A 91 -9.04 8.08 -10.67
CA PRO A 91 -8.81 9.51 -10.82
C PRO A 91 -8.19 10.16 -9.58
N THR A 92 -8.14 9.45 -8.45
CA THR A 92 -7.66 10.02 -7.19
C THR A 92 -6.16 10.34 -7.28
N PRO A 93 -5.73 11.56 -6.91
CA PRO A 93 -4.32 11.89 -6.82
C PRO A 93 -3.56 10.99 -5.85
N LEU A 94 -2.43 10.44 -6.30
CA LEU A 94 -1.58 9.55 -5.52
C LEU A 94 -0.14 10.09 -5.44
N LEU A 95 0.47 9.98 -4.28
CA LEU A 95 1.92 10.10 -4.12
C LEU A 95 2.49 8.75 -3.72
N VAL A 96 3.42 8.23 -4.52
CA VAL A 96 4.09 6.96 -4.26
C VAL A 96 5.52 7.22 -3.80
N LEU A 97 5.88 6.74 -2.62
CA LEU A 97 7.26 6.72 -2.14
C LEU A 97 7.77 5.28 -2.27
N PRO A 98 8.58 4.99 -3.29
CA PRO A 98 9.05 3.62 -3.54
C PRO A 98 10.04 3.13 -2.49
N ASP A 99 10.22 1.83 -2.41
CA ASP A 99 11.28 1.13 -1.66
C ASP A 99 11.80 0.00 -2.55
N ASP A 100 12.89 -0.65 -2.14
CA ASP A 100 13.44 -1.79 -2.90
C ASP A 100 13.94 -2.88 -1.95
N ILE A 101 12.98 -3.54 -1.31
CA ILE A 101 13.21 -4.76 -0.52
C ILE A 101 12.17 -5.82 -0.90
N PRO A 102 12.36 -7.08 -0.55
CA PRO A 102 11.41 -8.16 -0.89
C PRO A 102 9.96 -7.86 -0.53
N ALA A 103 9.71 -7.19 0.59
CA ALA A 103 8.36 -6.83 1.04
C ALA A 103 7.80 -5.57 0.35
N HIS A 104 8.66 -4.75 -0.24
CA HIS A 104 8.28 -3.49 -0.90
C HIS A 104 8.95 -3.40 -2.27
N PRO A 105 8.45 -4.15 -3.28
CA PRO A 105 9.11 -4.21 -4.58
C PRO A 105 9.07 -2.86 -5.29
N TYR A 106 10.23 -2.35 -5.70
CA TYR A 106 10.35 -1.11 -6.46
C TYR A 106 9.48 -1.13 -7.72
N ALA A 107 9.51 -2.26 -8.44
CA ALA A 107 8.73 -2.44 -9.66
C ALA A 107 7.23 -2.22 -9.43
N VAL A 108 6.65 -2.76 -8.35
CA VAL A 108 5.22 -2.59 -8.03
C VAL A 108 4.89 -1.15 -7.63
N ALA A 109 5.79 -0.50 -6.88
CA ALA A 109 5.62 0.91 -6.53
C ALA A 109 5.61 1.79 -7.78
N MET A 110 6.56 1.59 -8.69
CA MET A 110 6.65 2.35 -9.94
C MET A 110 5.52 2.00 -10.90
N GLU A 111 5.12 0.73 -11.00
CA GLU A 111 3.96 0.34 -11.78
C GLU A 111 2.68 1.05 -11.28
N SER A 112 2.48 1.13 -9.96
CA SER A 112 1.37 1.89 -9.36
C SER A 112 1.39 3.37 -9.77
N ALA A 113 2.58 3.99 -9.76
CA ALA A 113 2.73 5.39 -10.14
C ALA A 113 2.53 5.63 -11.65
N LEU A 114 2.94 4.69 -12.49
CA LEU A 114 2.84 4.81 -13.96
C LEU A 114 1.43 4.51 -14.49
N LEU A 115 0.69 3.64 -13.82
CA LEU A 115 -0.65 3.27 -14.23
C LEU A 115 -1.69 4.33 -13.85
N ALA A 116 -1.63 4.86 -12.64
CA ALA A 116 -2.63 5.80 -12.15
C ALA A 116 -2.44 7.20 -12.79
N PRO A 117 -3.45 7.77 -13.45
CA PRO A 117 -3.30 8.96 -14.29
C PRO A 117 -2.90 10.22 -13.51
N ASN A 118 -3.22 10.30 -12.22
CA ASN A 118 -2.92 11.42 -11.35
C ASN A 118 -1.91 11.03 -10.25
N ALA A 119 -1.05 10.06 -10.53
CA ALA A 119 0.00 9.69 -9.60
C ALA A 119 1.31 10.41 -9.89
N GLN A 120 2.08 10.59 -8.84
CA GLN A 120 3.46 11.04 -8.91
C GLN A 120 4.33 10.15 -8.01
N ALA A 121 5.55 9.86 -8.45
CA ALA A 121 6.54 9.17 -7.64
C ALA A 121 7.41 10.19 -6.91
N SER A 122 7.72 9.89 -5.65
CA SER A 122 8.74 10.63 -4.92
C SER A 122 10.14 10.17 -5.32
N PHE A 123 11.16 10.93 -4.92
CA PHE A 123 12.55 10.53 -5.11
C PHE A 123 12.86 9.22 -4.37
N PHE A 124 13.82 8.47 -4.89
CA PHE A 124 14.30 7.21 -4.30
C PHE A 124 15.84 7.22 -4.26
N PRO A 125 16.44 6.72 -3.19
CA PRO A 125 15.84 6.33 -1.91
C PRO A 125 15.46 7.56 -1.06
N TRP A 126 14.29 7.51 -0.39
CA TRP A 126 13.76 8.66 0.36
C TRP A 126 14.01 8.59 1.87
N LYS A 127 14.39 7.43 2.38
CA LYS A 127 14.65 7.18 3.82
C LYS A 127 16.11 6.89 4.14
N GLU A 128 16.93 6.74 3.12
CA GLU A 128 18.36 6.46 3.26
C GLU A 128 19.18 7.36 2.32
N PRO A 129 20.19 8.04 2.85
CA PRO A 129 20.49 8.20 4.28
C PRO A 129 19.36 8.92 5.03
N GLN A 130 19.34 8.83 6.36
CA GLN A 130 18.22 9.32 7.20
C GLN A 130 17.93 10.83 7.08
N ASP A 131 18.90 11.61 6.69
CA ASP A 131 18.76 13.07 6.44
C ASP A 131 17.81 13.38 5.26
N ARG A 132 17.48 12.39 4.42
CA ARG A 132 16.47 12.52 3.36
C ARG A 132 15.02 12.47 3.87
N ILE A 133 14.77 11.89 5.04
CA ILE A 133 13.42 11.78 5.61
C ILE A 133 12.72 13.13 5.74
N PRO A 134 13.35 14.22 6.24
CA PRO A 134 12.73 15.55 6.28
C PRO A 134 12.28 16.06 4.90
N LEU A 135 13.02 15.74 3.84
CA LEU A 135 12.65 16.11 2.47
C LEU A 135 11.41 15.31 2.00
N ALA A 136 11.37 14.00 2.27
CA ALA A 136 10.21 13.17 1.98
C ALA A 136 8.95 13.67 2.73
N VAL A 137 9.09 14.01 4.00
CA VAL A 137 8.00 14.58 4.80
C VAL A 137 7.50 15.91 4.21
N ARG A 138 8.40 16.78 3.77
CA ARG A 138 8.01 18.04 3.08
C ARG A 138 7.24 17.73 1.79
N HIS A 139 7.71 16.80 0.98
CA HIS A 139 7.03 16.40 -0.24
C HIS A 139 5.61 15.88 0.05
N ILE A 140 5.46 14.97 1.01
CA ILE A 140 4.15 14.46 1.45
C ILE A 140 3.23 15.62 1.88
N ARG A 141 3.72 16.52 2.72
CA ARG A 141 2.94 17.67 3.20
C ARG A 141 2.51 18.60 2.08
N THR A 142 3.40 18.89 1.14
CA THR A 142 3.11 19.71 -0.03
C THR A 142 2.04 19.07 -0.91
N PHE A 143 2.20 17.77 -1.20
CA PHE A 143 1.23 17.00 -1.95
C PHE A 143 -0.16 17.03 -1.30
N LEU A 144 -0.24 16.72 -0.01
CA LEU A 144 -1.53 16.71 0.71
C LEU A 144 -2.19 18.09 0.79
N ARG A 145 -1.39 19.16 0.93
CA ARG A 145 -1.91 20.53 0.91
C ARG A 145 -2.46 20.93 -0.44
N ALA A 146 -1.80 20.53 -1.54
CA ALA A 146 -2.24 20.81 -2.90
C ALA A 146 -3.58 20.16 -3.24
N HIS A 147 -3.93 19.06 -2.55
CA HIS A 147 -5.18 18.32 -2.74
C HIS A 147 -6.18 18.50 -1.58
N ARG A 148 -5.96 19.47 -0.72
CA ARG A 148 -6.92 19.79 0.34
C ARG A 148 -8.23 20.30 -0.29
N PRO A 149 -9.40 19.75 0.12
CA PRO A 149 -10.68 20.31 -0.31
C PRO A 149 -10.75 21.78 0.04
N ALA A 150 -11.32 22.59 -0.85
CA ALA A 150 -11.68 23.95 -0.48
C ALA A 150 -12.63 23.87 0.72
N THR A 151 -12.31 24.58 1.80
CA THR A 151 -13.28 24.77 2.89
C THR A 151 -14.49 25.44 2.28
N ALA A 152 -15.68 24.86 2.43
CA ALA A 152 -16.89 25.58 2.14
C ALA A 152 -16.79 26.92 2.89
N ALA A 153 -16.97 28.02 2.18
CA ALA A 153 -17.07 29.33 2.83
C ALA A 153 -18.20 29.25 3.86
N PRO A 154 -18.02 29.82 5.04
CA PRO A 154 -19.07 29.83 6.05
C PRO A 154 -20.33 30.51 5.56
#